data_83f015a54ce0bd377fa31b8a1a1d568d
#
_entry.id   83f015a54ce0bd377fa31b8a1a1d568d
#
_cell.length_a   1.000
_cell.length_b   1.000
_cell.length_c   1.000
_cell.angle_alpha   90.00
_cell.angle_beta   90.00
_cell.angle_gamma   90.00
#
_symmetry.space_group_name_H-M   'P 1'
#
loop_
_entity.id
_entity.type
_entity.pdbx_description
1 polymer ?
#
loop_
_entity_poly.entity_id
_entity_poly.type
_entity_poly.pdbx_seq_one_letter_code
_entity_poly.pdbx_strand_id
1 'polypeptide(L)' 'MEESDVEEAENAACLQENYNSLLEKSREYARVAKVVVKKMKKAEEDYRNLLVHHKEAKCEIAKLNGELSKAYTKVRFLE' A
#
# COMPACT_ATOMS: atom_id res chain seq x y z
N MET A 1 -49.22 7.32 -31.67
CA MET A 1 -47.96 6.95 -32.31
C MET A 1 -46.86 7.96 -32.02
N GLU A 2 -47.11 9.25 -32.08
CA GLU A 2 -46.11 10.29 -31.77
C GLU A 2 -45.67 10.28 -30.29
N GLU A 3 -46.59 10.03 -29.36
CA GLU A 3 -46.29 9.96 -27.92
C GLU A 3 -45.38 8.80 -27.57
N SER A 4 -45.54 7.66 -28.22
CA SER A 4 -44.72 6.46 -27.98
C SER A 4 -43.28 6.65 -28.48
N ASP A 5 -43.08 7.34 -29.61
CA ASP A 5 -41.75 7.66 -30.15
C ASP A 5 -40.98 8.65 -29.26
N VAL A 6 -41.69 9.63 -28.68
CA VAL A 6 -41.12 10.62 -27.76
C VAL A 6 -40.68 9.92 -26.45
N GLU A 7 -41.50 9.04 -25.90
CA GLU A 7 -41.16 8.25 -24.69
C GLU A 7 -39.96 7.34 -24.92
N GLU A 8 -39.89 6.66 -26.05
CA GLU A 8 -38.76 5.83 -26.42
C GLU A 8 -37.48 6.65 -26.56
N ALA A 9 -37.53 7.81 -27.16
CA ALA A 9 -36.42 8.72 -27.31
C ALA A 9 -35.92 9.24 -25.94
N GLU A 10 -36.86 9.62 -25.06
CA GLU A 10 -36.53 10.06 -23.69
C GLU A 10 -35.90 8.93 -22.86
N ASN A 11 -36.44 7.74 -22.96
CA ASN A 11 -35.89 6.55 -22.28
C ASN A 11 -34.49 6.20 -22.79
N ALA A 12 -34.30 6.29 -24.13
CA ALA A 12 -32.99 6.04 -24.73
C ALA A 12 -31.96 7.07 -24.27
N ALA A 13 -32.35 8.36 -24.22
CA ALA A 13 -31.48 9.43 -23.74
C ALA A 13 -31.10 9.22 -22.25
N CYS A 14 -32.08 8.86 -21.42
CA CYS A 14 -31.90 8.58 -20.01
C CYS A 14 -30.96 7.39 -19.80
N LEU A 15 -31.13 6.32 -20.57
CA LEU A 15 -30.25 5.15 -20.55
C LEU A 15 -28.80 5.52 -20.94
N GLN A 16 -28.67 6.37 -21.96
CA GLN A 16 -27.35 6.83 -22.40
C GLN A 16 -26.65 7.66 -21.33
N GLU A 17 -27.34 8.55 -20.66
CA GLU A 17 -26.82 9.33 -19.55
C GLU A 17 -26.39 8.45 -18.40
N ASN A 18 -27.23 7.48 -18.04
CA ASN A 18 -26.92 6.51 -16.99
C ASN A 18 -25.68 5.67 -17.32
N TYR A 19 -25.58 5.22 -18.57
CA TYR A 19 -24.44 4.48 -19.07
C TYR A 19 -23.15 5.30 -18.97
N ASN A 20 -23.20 6.55 -19.44
CA ASN A 20 -22.05 7.46 -19.39
C ASN A 20 -21.62 7.74 -17.95
N SER A 21 -22.58 7.94 -17.05
CA SER A 21 -22.32 8.15 -15.63
C SER A 21 -21.63 6.94 -14.99
N LEU A 22 -22.10 5.73 -15.29
CA LEU A 22 -21.49 4.49 -14.82
C LEU A 22 -20.09 4.30 -15.38
N LEU A 23 -19.88 4.67 -16.63
CA LEU A 23 -18.56 4.57 -17.26
C LEU A 23 -17.56 5.52 -16.60
N GLU A 24 -17.97 6.76 -16.29
CA GLU A 24 -17.14 7.71 -15.57
C GLU A 24 -16.78 7.22 -14.17
N LYS A 25 -17.75 6.71 -13.43
CA LYS A 25 -17.54 6.14 -12.10
C LYS A 25 -16.58 4.96 -12.15
N SER A 26 -16.75 4.09 -13.14
CA SER A 26 -15.87 2.94 -13.36
C SER A 26 -14.41 3.38 -13.60
N ARG A 27 -14.22 4.43 -14.40
CA ARG A 27 -12.89 5.01 -14.66
C ARG A 27 -12.28 5.61 -13.40
N GLU A 28 -13.07 6.31 -12.59
CA GLU A 28 -12.63 6.85 -11.31
C GLU A 28 -12.20 5.76 -10.35
N TYR A 29 -13.00 4.71 -10.20
CA TYR A 29 -12.67 3.57 -9.37
C TYR A 29 -11.38 2.89 -9.83
N ALA A 30 -11.16 2.77 -11.14
CA ALA A 30 -9.94 2.21 -11.69
C ALA A 30 -8.72 3.07 -11.35
N ARG A 31 -8.83 4.39 -11.41
CA ARG A 31 -7.75 5.31 -11.01
C ARG A 31 -7.43 5.19 -9.53
N VAL A 32 -8.46 5.21 -8.69
CA VAL A 32 -8.31 5.07 -7.24
C VAL A 32 -7.67 3.73 -6.90
N ALA A 33 -8.13 2.65 -7.54
CA ALA A 33 -7.57 1.32 -7.34
C ALA A 33 -6.07 1.28 -7.68
N LYS A 34 -5.66 1.91 -8.77
CA LYS A 34 -4.23 2.00 -9.16
C LYS A 34 -3.41 2.74 -8.12
N VAL A 35 -3.93 3.86 -7.60
CA VAL A 35 -3.25 4.65 -6.56
C VAL A 35 -3.11 3.83 -5.28
N VAL A 36 -4.17 3.15 -4.87
CA VAL A 36 -4.16 2.30 -3.67
C VAL A 36 -3.16 1.16 -3.81
N VAL A 37 -3.12 0.49 -4.96
CA VAL A 37 -2.17 -0.60 -5.23
C VAL A 37 -0.72 -0.09 -5.16
N LYS A 38 -0.44 1.07 -5.72
CA LYS A 38 0.90 1.69 -5.64
C LYS A 38 1.30 1.99 -4.20
N LYS A 39 0.39 2.54 -3.42
CA LYS A 39 0.63 2.84 -1.99
C LYS A 39 0.86 1.57 -1.19
N MET A 40 0.11 0.51 -1.46
CA MET A 40 0.28 -0.78 -0.81
C MET A 40 1.64 -1.41 -1.13
N LYS A 41 2.06 -1.36 -2.39
CA LYS A 41 3.38 -1.87 -2.80
C LYS A 41 4.51 -1.11 -2.13
N LYS A 42 4.39 0.21 -2.05
CA LYS A 42 5.38 1.05 -1.36
C LYS A 42 5.44 0.72 0.13
N ALA A 43 4.29 0.56 0.77
CA ALA A 43 4.22 0.19 2.18
C ALA A 43 4.84 -1.18 2.44
N GLU A 44 4.62 -2.15 1.57
CA GLU A 44 5.24 -3.48 1.65
C GLU A 44 6.77 -3.39 1.53
N GLU A 45 7.25 -2.59 0.60
CA GLU A 45 8.68 -2.37 0.39
C GLU A 45 9.31 -1.71 1.61
N ASP A 46 8.68 -0.67 2.14
CA ASP A 46 9.12 0.04 3.36
C ASP A 46 9.15 -0.92 4.55
N TYR A 47 8.16 -1.79 4.68
CA TYR A 47 8.10 -2.80 5.72
C TYR A 47 9.25 -3.81 5.61
N ARG A 48 9.54 -4.29 4.41
CA ARG A 48 10.66 -5.20 4.16
C ARG A 48 11.99 -4.57 4.52
N ASN A 49 12.18 -3.30 4.13
CA ASN A 49 13.39 -2.55 4.46
C ASN A 49 13.54 -2.38 5.97
N LEU A 50 12.44 -2.08 6.64
CA LEU A 50 12.42 -1.95 8.10
C LEU A 50 12.79 -3.27 8.78
N LEU A 51 12.31 -4.40 8.28
CA LEU A 51 12.67 -5.72 8.80
C LEU A 51 14.16 -6.01 8.63
N VAL A 52 14.74 -5.66 7.50
CA VAL A 52 16.17 -5.82 7.24
C VAL A 52 16.99 -4.99 8.23
N HIS A 53 16.64 -3.72 8.39
CA HIS A 53 17.32 -2.85 9.35
C HIS A 53 17.18 -3.35 10.80
N HIS A 54 16.03 -3.88 11.15
CA HIS A 54 15.79 -4.45 12.47
C HIS A 54 16.69 -5.67 12.73
N LYS A 55 16.83 -6.55 11.74
CA LYS A 55 17.75 -7.70 11.81
C LYS A 55 19.19 -7.26 11.97
N GLU A 56 19.62 -6.28 11.19
CA GLU A 56 20.97 -5.73 11.26
C GLU A 56 21.24 -5.13 12.63
N ALA A 57 20.29 -4.36 13.16
CA ALA A 57 20.39 -3.77 14.49
C ALA A 57 20.49 -4.84 15.58
N LYS A 58 19.72 -5.90 15.50
CA LYS A 58 19.78 -7.03 16.43
C LYS A 58 21.15 -7.71 16.40
N CYS A 59 21.70 -7.94 15.20
CA CYS A 59 23.02 -8.54 15.05
C CYS A 59 24.10 -7.64 15.64
N GLU A 60 24.00 -6.34 15.44
CA GLU A 60 24.96 -5.37 15.99
C GLU A 60 24.89 -5.32 17.51
N ILE A 61 23.68 -5.34 18.08
CA ILE A 61 23.48 -5.38 19.55
C ILE A 61 24.10 -6.67 20.11
N ALA A 62 23.87 -7.81 19.49
CA ALA A 62 24.45 -9.08 19.93
C ALA A 62 25.96 -9.04 19.87
N LYS A 63 26.55 -8.46 18.85
CA LYS A 63 28.00 -8.28 18.70
C LYS A 63 28.57 -7.39 19.81
N LEU A 64 27.93 -6.25 20.05
CA LEU A 64 28.34 -5.31 21.11
C LEU A 64 28.24 -5.95 22.51
N ASN A 65 27.17 -6.69 22.77
CA ASN A 65 27.01 -7.42 24.03
C ASN A 65 28.12 -8.47 24.23
N GLY A 66 28.49 -9.16 23.13
CA GLY A 66 29.59 -10.10 23.16
C GLY A 66 30.95 -9.43 23.49
N GLU A 67 31.21 -8.29 22.87
CA GLU A 67 32.42 -7.50 23.11
C GLU A 67 32.47 -6.97 24.55
N LEU A 68 31.32 -6.47 25.02
CA LEU A 68 31.19 -5.97 26.38
C LEU A 68 31.44 -7.08 27.40
N SER A 69 30.88 -8.26 27.18
CA SER A 69 31.09 -9.43 28.01
C SER A 69 32.57 -9.83 28.08
N LYS A 70 33.27 -9.81 26.95
CA LYS A 70 34.71 -10.07 26.89
C LYS A 70 35.53 -9.03 27.66
N ALA A 71 35.15 -7.76 27.53
CA ALA A 71 35.78 -6.66 28.23
C ALA A 71 35.62 -6.81 29.76
N TYR A 72 34.43 -7.16 30.22
CA TYR A 72 34.17 -7.45 31.64
C TYR A 72 35.02 -8.59 32.15
N THR A 73 35.15 -9.66 31.41
CA THR A 73 35.98 -10.82 31.75
C THR A 73 37.42 -10.40 31.89
N LYS A 74 37.98 -9.62 30.99
CA LYS A 74 39.34 -9.09 31.03
C LYS A 74 39.57 -8.25 32.29
N VAL A 75 38.66 -7.35 32.59
CA VAL A 75 38.75 -6.48 33.77
C VAL A 75 38.74 -7.32 35.05
N ARG A 76 37.91 -8.35 35.13
CA ARG A 76 37.88 -9.28 36.26
C ARG A 76 39.20 -10.01 36.47
N PHE A 77 39.84 -10.44 35.39
CA PHE A 77 41.13 -11.11 35.46
C PHE A 77 42.29 -10.20 35.87
N LEU A 78 42.19 -8.91 35.59
CA LEU A 78 43.17 -7.91 35.95
C LEU A 78 43.04 -7.42 37.39
N GLU A 79 41.90 -7.59 37.98
CA GLU A 79 41.68 -7.32 39.40
C GLU A 79 42.27 -8.46 40.28
#